data_ec6f154ea9e391d09ded2be76f7f3e6f
#
_entry.id   ec6f154ea9e391d09ded2be76f7f3e6f
#
_cell.length_a   1.000
_cell.length_b   1.000
_cell.length_c   1.000
_cell.angle_alpha   90.00
_cell.angle_beta   90.00
_cell.angle_gamma   90.00
#
_symmetry.space_group_name_H-M   'P 1'
#
loop_
_entity.id
_entity.type
_entity.pdbx_description
1 polymer ?
#
loop_
_entity_poly.entity_id
_entity_poly.type
_entity_poly.pdbx_seq_one_letter_code
_entity_poly.pdbx_strand_id
1 'polypeptide(L)'
;MNKRFAFKLAFAGAAALALTACGEKTEPPKAAEPAKTAAAPAAAKEPLKVAFMYVSPANEEGWSTQHDIARRAVEAKFGDKIKVTTVENIPENADAERVLRDLAQQGNKLIFATSFGYMNSVLKVAKEFPDVKFEHATGYKTAPNVANYSARFYEARYLAGKLAGATTK
;
A
#
# COMPACT_ATOMS: atom_id res chain seq x y z
N MET A 1 -2.83 49.66 3.30
CA MET A 1 -2.68 50.12 4.71
C MET A 1 -2.05 48.96 5.46
N ASN A 2 -0.72 48.94 5.52
CA ASN A 2 0.17 49.25 6.63
C ASN A 2 -0.20 48.56 7.97
N LYS A 3 0.66 47.63 8.44
CA LYS A 3 1.61 47.89 9.52
C LYS A 3 2.56 46.71 9.76
N ARG A 4 3.83 47.02 9.56
CA ARG A 4 5.03 46.29 10.02
C ARG A 4 5.15 46.51 11.53
N PHE A 5 5.62 45.51 12.29
CA PHE A 5 6.34 45.77 13.53
C PHE A 5 7.59 44.88 13.60
N ALA A 6 8.71 45.56 13.52
CA ALA A 6 10.03 45.05 13.86
C ALA A 6 10.30 45.33 15.35
N PHE A 7 10.94 44.38 16.04
CA PHE A 7 11.59 44.69 17.30
C PHE A 7 13.03 44.14 17.29
N LYS A 8 13.96 45.08 17.20
CA LYS A 8 15.37 44.88 17.53
C LYS A 8 15.53 45.23 19.01
N LEU A 9 16.33 44.49 19.77
CA LEU A 9 17.19 45.10 20.79
C LEU A 9 18.37 44.18 21.11
N ALA A 10 19.54 44.76 21.01
CA ALA A 10 20.84 44.25 21.39
C ALA A 10 21.11 44.62 22.87
N PHE A 11 21.88 43.83 23.59
CA PHE A 11 22.73 44.36 24.67
C PHE A 11 24.02 43.55 24.81
N ALA A 12 25.07 44.30 24.94
CA ALA A 12 26.48 43.93 25.03
C ALA A 12 26.97 43.93 26.50
N GLY A 13 28.15 43.31 26.70
CA GLY A 13 29.06 43.60 27.80
C GLY A 13 29.10 42.51 28.87
N ALA A 14 30.20 42.06 29.40
CA ALA A 14 31.52 42.59 29.60
C ALA A 14 32.49 41.45 29.99
N ALA A 15 33.74 41.68 29.74
CA ALA A 15 34.90 40.83 30.08
C ALA A 15 35.27 40.92 31.57
N ALA A 16 35.85 39.83 32.11
CA ALA A 16 36.78 39.90 33.22
C ALA A 16 37.79 38.75 33.17
N LEU A 17 39.04 39.12 33.06
CA LEU A 17 40.23 38.28 33.23
C LEU A 17 40.46 37.95 34.70
N ALA A 18 40.91 36.72 35.00
CA ALA A 18 41.78 36.46 36.14
C ALA A 18 42.70 35.25 35.82
N LEU A 19 43.98 35.51 35.83
CA LEU A 19 45.09 34.57 35.80
C LEU A 19 45.34 33.97 37.17
N THR A 20 45.86 32.74 37.19
CA THR A 20 46.92 32.10 37.99
C THR A 20 46.54 30.67 38.28
N ALA A 21 47.34 29.71 38.10
CA ALA A 21 48.67 29.25 38.27
C ALA A 21 48.67 27.74 38.56
N CYS A 22 49.64 27.06 38.00
CA CYS A 22 50.28 25.82 38.45
C CYS A 22 49.48 24.52 38.60
N GLY A 23 49.63 23.62 37.65
CA GLY A 23 50.48 22.41 37.81
C GLY A 23 49.83 21.22 38.49
N GLU A 24 49.19 20.32 37.70
CA GLU A 24 49.27 18.89 37.98
C GLU A 24 48.89 18.12 36.72
N LYS A 25 49.83 17.25 36.29
CA LYS A 25 49.58 16.31 35.20
C LYS A 25 48.56 15.28 35.68
N THR A 26 47.34 15.44 35.26
CA THR A 26 46.33 14.38 35.31
C THR A 26 46.09 13.92 33.88
N GLU A 27 46.24 12.61 33.63
CA GLU A 27 45.90 11.95 32.38
C GLU A 27 44.48 12.30 31.93
N PRO A 28 44.22 12.45 30.61
CA PRO A 28 42.87 12.68 30.11
C PRO A 28 42.01 11.48 30.42
N PRO A 29 40.76 11.67 30.90
CA PRO A 29 39.85 10.57 31.08
C PRO A 29 39.53 9.95 29.73
N LYS A 30 39.74 8.66 29.66
CA LYS A 30 39.38 7.77 28.56
C LYS A 30 37.95 8.07 28.16
N ALA A 31 37.75 8.56 26.94
CA ALA A 31 36.44 8.81 26.40
C ALA A 31 35.58 7.54 26.54
N ALA A 32 34.50 7.63 27.31
CA ALA A 32 33.51 6.58 27.38
C ALA A 32 32.92 6.39 25.97
N GLU A 33 33.06 5.23 25.40
CA GLU A 33 32.34 4.81 24.19
C GLU A 33 30.84 5.09 24.41
N PRO A 34 30.14 5.69 23.44
CA PRO A 34 28.70 5.82 23.54
C PRO A 34 28.09 4.42 23.62
N ALA A 35 27.43 4.13 24.74
CA ALA A 35 26.68 2.91 24.91
C ALA A 35 25.73 2.76 23.70
N LYS A 36 25.93 1.68 22.92
CA LYS A 36 24.95 1.25 21.92
C LYS A 36 23.61 1.12 22.64
N THR A 37 22.76 2.10 22.47
CA THR A 37 21.35 1.99 22.87
C THR A 37 20.80 0.83 22.07
N ALA A 38 20.58 -0.29 22.72
CA ALA A 38 19.87 -1.43 22.11
C ALA A 38 18.51 -0.90 21.67
N ALA A 39 18.30 -0.85 20.36
CA ALA A 39 16.99 -0.51 19.79
C ALA A 39 15.99 -1.50 20.38
N ALA A 40 14.97 -0.98 21.06
CA ALA A 40 13.86 -1.78 21.53
C ALA A 40 13.32 -2.60 20.34
N PRO A 41 12.92 -3.88 20.55
CA PRO A 41 12.36 -4.69 19.47
C PRO A 41 11.18 -3.90 18.88
N ALA A 42 11.27 -3.59 17.58
CA ALA A 42 10.15 -2.97 16.87
C ALA A 42 8.94 -3.88 17.03
N ALA A 43 7.87 -3.38 17.65
CA ALA A 43 6.63 -4.11 17.81
C ALA A 43 6.27 -4.70 16.45
N ALA A 44 6.07 -6.01 16.38
CA ALA A 44 5.72 -6.70 15.15
C ALA A 44 4.47 -6.03 14.58
N LYS A 45 4.60 -5.41 13.41
CA LYS A 45 3.46 -4.76 12.73
C LYS A 45 2.45 -5.85 12.40
N GLU A 46 1.18 -5.63 12.71
CA GLU A 46 0.12 -6.56 12.31
C GLU A 46 0.17 -6.80 10.80
N PRO A 47 -0.12 -8.04 10.34
CA PRO A 47 -0.15 -8.36 8.92
C PRO A 47 -1.12 -7.45 8.15
N LEU A 48 -0.69 -6.98 6.99
CA LEU A 48 -1.59 -6.25 6.10
C LEU A 48 -2.70 -7.18 5.61
N LYS A 49 -3.95 -6.84 5.91
CA LYS A 49 -5.11 -7.59 5.39
C LYS A 49 -5.38 -7.21 3.93
N VAL A 50 -5.38 -8.22 3.06
CA VAL A 50 -5.58 -8.10 1.61
C VAL A 50 -6.73 -9.00 1.20
N ALA A 51 -7.63 -8.51 0.37
CA ALA A 51 -8.73 -9.32 -0.16
C ALA A 51 -8.70 -9.39 -1.69
N PHE A 52 -9.13 -10.55 -2.21
CA PHE A 52 -9.35 -10.77 -3.63
C PHE A 52 -10.80 -11.19 -3.87
N MET A 53 -11.48 -10.49 -4.76
CA MET A 53 -12.86 -10.76 -5.15
C MET A 53 -12.90 -11.26 -6.59
N TYR A 54 -13.34 -12.51 -6.78
CA TYR A 54 -13.38 -13.20 -8.07
C TYR A 54 -14.81 -13.32 -8.60
N VAL A 55 -14.95 -13.19 -9.92
CA VAL A 55 -16.23 -13.30 -10.64
C VAL A 55 -16.67 -14.75 -10.85
N SER A 56 -15.75 -15.69 -10.82
CA SER A 56 -15.97 -17.12 -11.01
C SER A 56 -15.12 -17.93 -10.04
N PRO A 57 -15.31 -19.28 -9.95
CA PRO A 57 -14.43 -20.12 -9.16
C PRO A 57 -12.96 -20.00 -9.61
N ALA A 58 -12.05 -20.08 -8.66
CA ALA A 58 -10.61 -20.04 -8.92
C ALA A 58 -9.98 -21.43 -9.15
N ASN A 59 -10.75 -22.50 -9.08
CA ASN A 59 -10.33 -23.89 -9.30
C ASN A 59 -10.55 -24.37 -10.75
N GLU A 60 -11.20 -23.57 -11.59
CA GLU A 60 -11.36 -23.78 -13.00
C GLU A 60 -10.26 -23.09 -13.80
N GLU A 61 -10.10 -23.41 -15.06
CA GLU A 61 -9.20 -22.66 -15.94
C GLU A 61 -9.77 -21.27 -16.25
N GLY A 62 -8.89 -20.33 -16.60
CA GLY A 62 -9.30 -19.03 -17.11
C GLY A 62 -9.03 -17.86 -16.16
N TRP A 63 -9.93 -16.87 -16.15
CA TRP A 63 -9.72 -15.54 -15.61
C TRP A 63 -9.43 -15.52 -14.11
N SER A 64 -10.33 -16.08 -13.30
CA SER A 64 -10.18 -16.08 -11.82
C SER A 64 -9.01 -16.94 -11.38
N THR A 65 -8.75 -18.06 -12.05
CA THR A 65 -7.61 -18.94 -11.78
C THR A 65 -6.27 -18.21 -11.99
N GLN A 66 -6.13 -17.41 -13.06
CA GLN A 66 -4.90 -16.63 -13.27
C GLN A 66 -4.66 -15.60 -12.18
N HIS A 67 -5.72 -14.96 -11.68
CA HIS A 67 -5.62 -14.06 -10.53
C HIS A 67 -5.25 -14.82 -9.24
N ASP A 68 -5.79 -16.01 -9.05
CA ASP A 68 -5.47 -16.84 -7.87
C ASP A 68 -4.04 -17.37 -7.88
N ILE A 69 -3.51 -17.74 -9.06
CA ILE A 69 -2.10 -18.10 -9.21
C ILE A 69 -1.20 -16.92 -8.77
N ALA A 70 -1.52 -15.70 -9.23
CA ALA A 70 -0.80 -14.50 -8.84
C ALA A 70 -0.92 -14.22 -7.33
N ARG A 71 -2.12 -14.37 -6.76
CA ARG A 71 -2.36 -14.25 -5.32
C ARG A 71 -1.50 -15.20 -4.51
N ARG A 72 -1.45 -16.49 -4.88
CA ARG A 72 -0.61 -17.49 -4.19
C ARG A 72 0.88 -17.13 -4.25
N ALA A 73 1.35 -16.61 -5.38
CA ALA A 73 2.73 -16.14 -5.49
C ALA A 73 3.02 -14.95 -4.56
N VAL A 74 2.05 -14.04 -4.40
CA VAL A 74 2.14 -12.91 -3.47
C VAL A 74 2.17 -13.42 -2.02
N GLU A 75 1.31 -14.35 -1.64
CA GLU A 75 1.33 -14.96 -0.30
C GLU A 75 2.66 -15.65 0.00
N ALA A 76 3.16 -16.46 -0.95
CA ALA A 76 4.46 -17.12 -0.78
C ALA A 76 5.61 -16.14 -0.61
N LYS A 77 5.56 -14.99 -1.30
CA LYS A 77 6.60 -13.95 -1.21
C LYS A 77 6.56 -13.15 0.07
N PHE A 78 5.39 -12.82 0.58
CA PHE A 78 5.23 -11.92 1.72
C PHE A 78 5.01 -12.64 3.05
N GLY A 79 4.57 -13.92 3.03
CA GLY A 79 4.39 -14.74 4.23
C GLY A 79 3.59 -14.03 5.31
N ASP A 80 4.12 -14.02 6.52
CA ASP A 80 3.46 -13.45 7.70
C ASP A 80 3.24 -11.93 7.65
N LYS A 81 3.73 -11.24 6.62
CA LYS A 81 3.51 -9.79 6.46
C LYS A 81 2.13 -9.46 5.92
N ILE A 82 1.43 -10.43 5.35
CA ILE A 82 0.08 -10.24 4.80
C ILE A 82 -0.86 -11.32 5.32
N LYS A 83 -2.15 -10.98 5.40
CA LYS A 83 -3.24 -11.93 5.63
C LYS A 83 -4.23 -11.80 4.49
N VAL A 84 -4.37 -12.84 3.68
CA VAL A 84 -5.19 -12.83 2.47
C VAL A 84 -6.56 -13.46 2.74
N THR A 85 -7.60 -12.86 2.18
CA THR A 85 -8.98 -13.36 2.12
C THR A 85 -9.40 -13.42 0.66
N THR A 86 -10.05 -14.51 0.24
CA THR A 86 -10.64 -14.66 -1.09
C THR A 86 -12.14 -14.84 -1.00
N VAL A 87 -12.86 -14.25 -1.93
CA VAL A 87 -14.30 -14.49 -2.17
C VAL A 87 -14.51 -14.75 -3.65
N GLU A 88 -15.30 -15.77 -3.95
CA GLU A 88 -15.50 -16.29 -5.33
C GLU A 88 -16.96 -16.24 -5.74
N ASN A 89 -17.21 -16.38 -7.04
CA ASN A 89 -18.58 -16.41 -7.60
C ASN A 89 -19.38 -15.15 -7.28
N ILE A 90 -18.73 -13.99 -7.27
CA ILE A 90 -19.42 -12.73 -7.02
C ILE A 90 -19.93 -12.18 -8.34
N PRO A 91 -21.26 -12.08 -8.55
CA PRO A 91 -21.80 -11.56 -9.80
C PRO A 91 -21.55 -10.04 -9.91
N GLU A 92 -21.50 -9.56 -11.17
CA GLU A 92 -21.27 -8.15 -11.50
C GLU A 92 -22.55 -7.29 -11.35
N ASN A 93 -23.19 -7.35 -10.20
CA ASN A 93 -24.43 -6.66 -9.86
C ASN A 93 -24.33 -5.99 -8.47
N ALA A 94 -25.46 -5.76 -7.80
CA ALA A 94 -25.52 -5.17 -6.47
C ALA A 94 -24.79 -6.00 -5.38
N ASP A 95 -24.66 -7.32 -5.57
CA ASP A 95 -23.90 -8.16 -4.64
C ASP A 95 -22.44 -7.79 -4.59
N ALA A 96 -21.84 -7.39 -5.71
CA ALA A 96 -20.45 -6.93 -5.74
C ALA A 96 -20.23 -5.73 -4.80
N GLU A 97 -21.16 -4.78 -4.77
CA GLU A 97 -21.10 -3.62 -3.87
C GLU A 97 -21.18 -4.05 -2.40
N ARG A 98 -22.11 -4.95 -2.08
CA ARG A 98 -22.27 -5.50 -0.72
C ARG A 98 -20.99 -6.22 -0.27
N VAL A 99 -20.46 -7.12 -1.10
CA VAL A 99 -19.25 -7.89 -0.78
C VAL A 99 -18.03 -6.98 -0.61
N LEU A 100 -17.85 -5.98 -1.48
CA LEU A 100 -16.75 -4.99 -1.33
C LEU A 100 -16.85 -4.24 -0.01
N ARG A 101 -18.06 -3.84 0.39
CA ARG A 101 -18.31 -3.16 1.67
C ARG A 101 -17.98 -4.07 2.86
N ASP A 102 -18.44 -5.32 2.81
CA ASP A 102 -18.20 -6.32 3.84
C ASP A 102 -16.68 -6.59 3.99
N LEU A 103 -15.94 -6.73 2.88
CA LEU A 103 -14.49 -6.89 2.91
C LEU A 103 -13.77 -5.67 3.51
N ALA A 104 -14.21 -4.46 3.20
CA ALA A 104 -13.65 -3.24 3.77
C ALA A 104 -13.94 -3.17 5.29
N GLN A 105 -15.15 -3.49 5.73
CA GLN A 105 -15.55 -3.53 7.14
C GLN A 105 -14.79 -4.59 7.96
N GLN A 106 -14.40 -5.71 7.34
CA GLN A 106 -13.54 -6.73 7.96
C GLN A 106 -12.09 -6.25 8.18
N GLY A 107 -11.79 -5.02 7.77
CA GLY A 107 -10.51 -4.37 7.98
C GLY A 107 -9.47 -4.67 6.91
N ASN A 108 -9.87 -5.20 5.75
CA ASN A 108 -8.97 -5.30 4.62
C ASN A 108 -8.54 -3.90 4.16
N LYS A 109 -7.25 -3.69 3.98
CA LYS A 109 -6.66 -2.40 3.60
C LYS A 109 -6.32 -2.30 2.12
N LEU A 110 -6.28 -3.43 1.44
CA LEU A 110 -6.08 -3.55 0.01
C LEU A 110 -7.05 -4.59 -0.54
N ILE A 111 -7.87 -4.22 -1.51
CA ILE A 111 -8.89 -5.08 -2.10
C ILE A 111 -8.72 -5.12 -3.62
N PHE A 112 -8.49 -6.31 -4.16
CA PHE A 112 -8.45 -6.57 -5.60
C PHE A 112 -9.83 -6.97 -6.09
N ALA A 113 -10.44 -6.13 -6.92
CA ALA A 113 -11.70 -6.40 -7.60
C ALA A 113 -11.41 -6.84 -9.04
N THR A 114 -11.47 -8.14 -9.29
CA THR A 114 -10.85 -8.77 -10.46
C THR A 114 -11.76 -8.88 -11.68
N SER A 115 -12.74 -8.01 -11.84
CA SER A 115 -13.58 -7.99 -13.04
C SER A 115 -13.98 -6.58 -13.47
N PHE A 116 -14.11 -6.38 -14.79
CA PHE A 116 -14.50 -5.11 -15.40
C PHE A 116 -15.83 -4.57 -14.85
N GLY A 117 -16.85 -5.44 -14.69
CA GLY A 117 -18.18 -5.04 -14.24
C GLY A 117 -18.23 -4.55 -12.79
N TYR A 118 -17.18 -4.74 -12.01
CA TYR A 118 -17.10 -4.20 -10.65
C TYR A 118 -16.79 -2.70 -10.58
N MET A 119 -16.48 -2.05 -11.70
CA MET A 119 -15.98 -0.67 -11.74
C MET A 119 -16.85 0.32 -10.96
N ASN A 120 -18.15 0.32 -11.17
CA ASN A 120 -19.05 1.28 -10.51
C ASN A 120 -19.22 0.94 -9.02
N SER A 121 -19.27 -0.35 -8.67
CA SER A 121 -19.35 -0.83 -7.27
C SER A 121 -18.10 -0.44 -6.49
N VAL A 122 -16.91 -0.63 -7.08
CA VAL A 122 -15.62 -0.21 -6.49
C VAL A 122 -15.61 1.30 -6.24
N LEU A 123 -15.96 2.12 -7.23
CA LEU A 123 -15.95 3.58 -7.08
C LEU A 123 -16.95 4.08 -6.02
N LYS A 124 -18.07 3.39 -5.86
CA LYS A 124 -19.07 3.74 -4.86
C LYS A 124 -18.56 3.41 -3.46
N VAL A 125 -18.10 2.17 -3.24
CA VAL A 125 -17.59 1.72 -1.93
C VAL A 125 -16.28 2.45 -1.54
N ALA A 126 -15.43 2.77 -2.49
CA ALA A 126 -14.20 3.51 -2.23
C ALA A 126 -14.43 4.89 -1.60
N LYS A 127 -15.54 5.55 -1.90
CA LYS A 127 -15.93 6.82 -1.25
C LYS A 127 -16.32 6.64 0.22
N GLU A 128 -16.87 5.47 0.58
CA GLU A 128 -17.28 5.15 1.94
C GLU A 128 -16.06 4.75 2.80
N PHE A 129 -14.98 4.24 2.17
CA PHE A 129 -13.78 3.72 2.84
C PHE A 129 -12.50 4.37 2.30
N PRO A 130 -12.22 5.65 2.57
CA PRO A 130 -11.10 6.38 1.99
C PRO A 130 -9.71 5.81 2.38
N ASP A 131 -9.62 5.10 3.50
CA ASP A 131 -8.39 4.48 4.00
C ASP A 131 -8.12 3.09 3.40
N VAL A 132 -9.08 2.53 2.66
CA VAL A 132 -8.92 1.26 1.94
C VAL A 132 -8.47 1.55 0.51
N LYS A 133 -7.48 0.81 0.02
CA LYS A 133 -7.01 0.87 -1.36
C LYS A 133 -7.69 -0.21 -2.18
N PHE A 134 -8.13 0.16 -3.37
CA PHE A 134 -8.80 -0.74 -4.31
C PHE A 134 -7.99 -0.82 -5.60
N GLU A 135 -7.71 -2.04 -6.02
CA GLU A 135 -7.10 -2.37 -7.30
C GLU A 135 -8.16 -3.01 -8.19
N HIS A 136 -8.53 -2.33 -9.26
CA HIS A 136 -9.60 -2.78 -10.15
C HIS A 136 -9.03 -3.29 -11.47
N ALA A 137 -9.33 -4.55 -11.80
CA ALA A 137 -8.90 -5.17 -13.05
C ALA A 137 -9.68 -4.60 -14.25
N THR A 138 -8.97 -4.16 -15.27
CA THR A 138 -9.50 -3.76 -16.58
C THR A 138 -10.41 -2.53 -16.61
N GLY A 139 -10.60 -1.84 -15.48
CA GLY A 139 -11.34 -0.59 -15.42
C GLY A 139 -10.62 0.57 -16.10
N TYR A 140 -11.34 1.68 -16.29
CA TYR A 140 -10.79 2.92 -16.83
C TYR A 140 -11.08 4.16 -15.96
N LYS A 141 -11.89 4.01 -14.91
CA LYS A 141 -12.16 5.07 -13.95
C LYS A 141 -11.31 4.88 -12.70
N THR A 142 -10.76 5.97 -12.19
CA THR A 142 -9.93 6.00 -10.97
C THR A 142 -10.51 6.92 -9.92
N ALA A 143 -10.00 6.82 -8.69
CA ALA A 143 -10.28 7.72 -7.57
C ALA A 143 -9.02 7.81 -6.69
N PRO A 144 -8.95 8.68 -5.68
CA PRO A 144 -7.76 8.84 -4.83
C PRO A 144 -7.28 7.54 -4.15
N ASN A 145 -8.18 6.58 -3.96
CA ASN A 145 -7.91 5.27 -3.38
C ASN A 145 -8.30 4.10 -4.31
N VAL A 146 -8.50 4.37 -5.60
CA VAL A 146 -8.79 3.36 -6.63
C VAL A 146 -7.79 3.48 -7.75
N ALA A 147 -7.02 2.42 -7.99
CA ALA A 147 -6.18 2.26 -9.16
C ALA A 147 -6.73 1.15 -10.08
N ASN A 148 -6.30 1.16 -11.32
CA ASN A 148 -6.66 0.14 -12.29
C ASN A 148 -5.40 -0.57 -12.79
N TYR A 149 -5.53 -1.86 -13.05
CA TYR A 149 -4.51 -2.64 -13.73
C TYR A 149 -5.09 -3.41 -14.90
N SER A 150 -4.26 -3.69 -15.89
CA SER A 150 -4.66 -4.42 -17.09
C SER A 150 -3.46 -5.13 -17.69
N ALA A 151 -3.71 -6.03 -18.63
CA ALA A 151 -2.70 -6.69 -19.42
C ALA A 151 -2.89 -6.34 -20.92
N ARG A 152 -1.89 -6.67 -21.74
CA ARG A 152 -1.93 -6.47 -23.19
C ARG A 152 -2.73 -7.59 -23.87
N PHE A 153 -4.01 -7.69 -23.56
CA PHE A 153 -4.91 -8.75 -24.07
C PHE A 153 -5.01 -8.79 -25.59
N TYR A 154 -4.76 -7.67 -26.26
CA TYR A 154 -4.78 -7.62 -27.73
C TYR A 154 -3.74 -8.52 -28.38
N GLU A 155 -2.61 -8.78 -27.73
CA GLU A 155 -1.57 -9.67 -28.25
C GLU A 155 -2.10 -11.12 -28.34
N ALA A 156 -2.66 -11.64 -27.25
CA ALA A 156 -3.26 -12.96 -27.22
C ALA A 156 -4.48 -13.05 -28.15
N ARG A 157 -5.32 -12.02 -28.22
CA ARG A 157 -6.48 -11.96 -29.11
C ARG A 157 -6.08 -11.96 -30.59
N TYR A 158 -4.97 -11.30 -30.93
CA TYR A 158 -4.44 -11.36 -32.29
C TYR A 158 -4.06 -12.78 -32.70
N LEU A 159 -3.37 -13.51 -31.81
CA LEU A 159 -3.01 -14.91 -32.06
C LEU A 159 -4.25 -15.81 -32.16
N ALA A 160 -5.20 -15.65 -31.26
CA ALA A 160 -6.47 -16.39 -31.30
C ALA A 160 -7.27 -16.11 -32.59
N GLY A 161 -7.31 -14.84 -33.02
CA GLY A 161 -7.95 -14.42 -34.26
C GLY A 161 -7.29 -15.06 -35.51
N LYS A 162 -5.95 -15.12 -35.53
CA LYS A 162 -5.22 -15.82 -36.62
C LYS A 162 -5.56 -17.30 -36.66
N LEU A 163 -5.60 -17.97 -35.50
CA LEU A 163 -5.96 -19.39 -35.42
C LEU A 163 -7.41 -19.61 -35.88
N ALA A 164 -8.35 -18.83 -35.39
CA ALA A 164 -9.75 -18.92 -35.80
C ALA A 164 -9.91 -18.72 -37.31
N GLY A 165 -9.27 -17.71 -37.91
CA GLY A 165 -9.31 -17.47 -39.35
C GLY A 165 -8.69 -18.60 -40.17
N ALA A 166 -7.65 -19.28 -39.65
CA ALA A 166 -7.03 -20.41 -40.34
C ALA A 166 -7.86 -21.69 -40.26
N THR A 167 -8.76 -21.83 -39.26
CA THR A 167 -9.58 -22.99 -39.02
C THR A 167 -11.02 -22.86 -39.56
N THR A 168 -11.44 -21.64 -39.85
CA THR A 168 -12.77 -21.36 -40.44
C THR A 168 -12.79 -21.78 -41.92
N LYS A 169 -13.79 -22.56 -42.32
CA LYS A 169 -14.04 -23.01 -43.70
C LYS A 169 -14.99 -22.06 -44.41
#